data_adc004c4340eaad57fb3f171d07551fb
#
_entry.id   adc004c4340eaad57fb3f171d07551fb
#
_cell.length_a   1.000
_cell.length_b   1.000
_cell.length_c   1.000
_cell.angle_alpha   90.00
_cell.angle_beta   90.00
_cell.angle_gamma   90.00
#
_symmetry.space_group_name_H-M   'P 1'
#
loop_
_entity.id
_entity.type
_entity.pdbx_description
1 polymer ?
#
loop_
_entity_poly.entity_id
_entity_poly.type
_entity_poly.pdbx_seq_one_letter_code
_entity_poly.pdbx_strand_id
1 'polypeptide(L)'
;MKLANIKSAKAFAPATSANFAVGYDLLGFAINGVGDTVELIKRDDTELVIKQISGAAGADKLLFDTDRNVATAVIKKFLADKNIRLGFDVYIQKGITLGSGMGGSAASSVAALVAMNAFFETPYSYNDLIDYAIYGESLISGSFHGDNAVPCMFGGLVLLQSSKPCKKIDLPIVDCNVVIVCPNLSIETKKARELLKEPYDLSTIVEHSACLAATISALYTQDIELLSESLKDILIEPRRFKLIIGFYDVQKAAYDAGAIACGISGSGPTMFALVKKQDDANVVAKAMQDKFKEFNLKSNSWISAMSGKGAYILEKK
;
A
#
# COMPACT_ATOMS: atom_id res chain seq x y z
N MET A 1 9.28 -26.37 16.43
CA MET A 1 8.76 -25.05 16.85
C MET A 1 7.53 -25.25 17.71
N LYS A 2 7.40 -24.53 18.83
CA LYS A 2 6.25 -24.67 19.72
C LYS A 2 5.13 -23.72 19.30
N LEU A 3 3.90 -24.23 19.37
CA LEU A 3 2.71 -23.45 19.07
C LEU A 3 2.16 -22.80 20.35
N ALA A 4 1.71 -21.56 20.23
CA ALA A 4 0.99 -20.88 21.28
C ALA A 4 -0.39 -21.56 21.51
N ASN A 5 -0.84 -21.60 22.76
CA ASN A 5 -2.13 -22.17 23.13
C ASN A 5 -3.25 -21.14 22.87
N ILE A 6 -3.50 -20.84 21.59
CA ILE A 6 -4.59 -19.96 21.16
C ILE A 6 -5.46 -20.66 20.10
N LYS A 7 -6.73 -20.30 20.05
CA LYS A 7 -7.71 -20.84 19.08
C LYS A 7 -7.88 -19.91 17.88
N SER A 8 -7.73 -18.60 18.08
CA SER A 8 -7.87 -17.64 16.99
C SER A 8 -6.93 -16.44 17.15
N ALA A 9 -6.60 -15.81 16.03
CA ALA A 9 -5.87 -14.55 15.99
C ALA A 9 -6.42 -13.66 14.87
N LYS A 10 -6.57 -12.37 15.18
CA LYS A 10 -7.05 -11.34 14.25
C LYS A 10 -6.03 -10.24 14.14
N ALA A 11 -5.64 -9.89 12.91
CA ALA A 11 -4.68 -8.84 12.63
C ALA A 11 -5.25 -7.79 11.68
N PHE A 12 -4.78 -6.56 11.84
CA PHE A 12 -5.02 -5.44 10.95
C PHE A 12 -3.74 -5.10 10.20
N ALA A 13 -3.87 -4.77 8.92
CA ALA A 13 -2.80 -4.21 8.12
C ALA A 13 -3.31 -2.96 7.38
N PRO A 14 -2.56 -1.84 7.44
CA PRO A 14 -2.99 -0.57 6.90
C PRO A 14 -2.95 -0.54 5.37
N ALA A 15 -3.72 0.37 4.78
CA ALA A 15 -3.52 0.80 3.41
C ALA A 15 -2.16 1.49 3.25
N THR A 16 -1.70 1.59 2.01
CA THR A 16 -0.42 2.21 1.66
C THR A 16 -0.54 3.04 0.40
N SER A 17 0.33 4.04 0.27
CA SER A 17 0.58 4.73 -0.98
C SER A 17 1.99 4.40 -1.45
N ALA A 18 2.08 3.70 -2.57
CA ALA A 18 3.32 3.35 -3.22
C ALA A 18 3.78 4.45 -4.17
N ASN A 19 5.04 4.39 -4.56
CA ASN A 19 5.76 5.29 -5.46
C ASN A 19 6.11 6.66 -4.84
N PHE A 20 5.29 7.23 -3.98
CA PHE A 20 5.49 8.56 -3.43
C PHE A 20 5.96 9.55 -4.52
N ALA A 21 5.17 9.71 -5.58
CA ALA A 21 5.49 10.36 -6.84
C ALA A 21 6.80 9.81 -7.47
N VAL A 22 7.92 10.39 -7.13
CA VAL A 22 9.23 10.22 -7.75
C VAL A 22 9.91 8.86 -7.53
N GLY A 23 9.43 8.03 -6.59
CA GLY A 23 10.07 6.77 -6.21
C GLY A 23 9.36 5.52 -6.73
N TYR A 24 9.11 5.42 -8.02
CA TYR A 24 8.46 4.28 -8.64
C TYR A 24 9.09 2.93 -8.27
N ASP A 25 8.28 2.02 -7.70
CA ASP A 25 8.69 0.71 -7.15
C ASP A 25 9.76 0.78 -6.02
N LEU A 26 10.12 2.00 -5.56
CA LEU A 26 11.17 2.22 -4.55
C LEU A 26 10.64 2.82 -3.25
N LEU A 27 9.69 3.76 -3.31
CA LEU A 27 9.18 4.48 -2.16
C LEU A 27 7.73 4.07 -1.85
N GLY A 28 7.41 4.05 -0.56
CA GLY A 28 6.03 3.83 -0.12
C GLY A 28 5.84 4.20 1.35
N PHE A 29 4.60 4.53 1.71
CA PHE A 29 4.27 4.86 3.10
C PHE A 29 2.92 4.27 3.52
N ALA A 30 2.77 4.04 4.84
CA ALA A 30 1.55 3.54 5.45
C ALA A 30 0.53 4.67 5.67
N ILE A 31 -0.75 4.36 5.48
CA ILE A 31 -1.89 5.28 5.64
C ILE A 31 -2.69 4.85 6.88
N ASN A 32 -2.93 5.78 7.80
CA ASN A 32 -3.76 5.52 8.98
C ASN A 32 -5.26 5.51 8.64
N GLY A 33 -6.04 4.79 9.46
CA GLY A 33 -7.51 4.86 9.48
C GLY A 33 -8.22 3.96 8.47
N VAL A 34 -7.51 3.35 7.53
CA VAL A 34 -8.06 2.41 6.54
C VAL A 34 -7.10 1.24 6.33
N GLY A 35 -7.62 0.03 6.17
CA GLY A 35 -6.83 -1.18 6.00
C GLY A 35 -7.69 -2.43 5.96
N ASP A 36 -7.05 -3.58 5.78
CA ASP A 36 -7.71 -4.88 5.80
C ASP A 36 -7.52 -5.59 7.13
N THR A 37 -8.44 -6.48 7.44
CA THR A 37 -8.35 -7.35 8.61
C THR A 37 -8.45 -8.80 8.18
N VAL A 38 -7.59 -9.65 8.74
CA VAL A 38 -7.66 -11.10 8.59
C VAL A 38 -7.77 -11.74 9.95
N GLU A 39 -8.74 -12.62 10.11
CA GLU A 39 -8.91 -13.48 11.28
C GLU A 39 -8.69 -14.93 10.87
N LEU A 40 -7.88 -15.62 11.66
CA LEU A 40 -7.56 -17.04 11.50
C LEU A 40 -8.09 -17.79 12.72
N ILE A 41 -8.87 -18.84 12.48
CA ILE A 41 -9.31 -19.79 13.50
C ILE A 41 -8.61 -21.11 13.23
N LYS A 42 -7.86 -21.61 14.22
CA LYS A 42 -7.10 -22.85 14.10
C LYS A 42 -8.02 -24.04 13.89
N ARG A 43 -7.68 -24.89 12.94
CA ARG A 43 -8.34 -26.17 12.64
C ARG A 43 -7.57 -27.34 13.24
N ASP A 44 -8.25 -28.46 13.39
CA ASP A 44 -7.61 -29.73 13.81
C ASP A 44 -6.91 -30.46 12.65
N ASP A 45 -7.24 -30.08 11.40
CA ASP A 45 -6.56 -30.54 10.18
C ASP A 45 -5.50 -29.54 9.69
N THR A 46 -4.94 -29.74 8.50
CA THR A 46 -3.92 -28.87 7.89
C THR A 46 -4.45 -28.02 6.73
N GLU A 47 -5.78 -27.97 6.56
CA GLU A 47 -6.41 -27.27 5.45
C GLU A 47 -6.54 -25.76 5.72
N LEU A 48 -6.42 -24.96 4.67
CA LEU A 48 -6.84 -23.56 4.68
C LEU A 48 -8.19 -23.43 4.00
N VAL A 49 -9.17 -22.88 4.70
CA VAL A 49 -10.53 -22.73 4.17
C VAL A 49 -10.98 -21.28 4.34
N ILE A 50 -11.22 -20.59 3.24
CA ILE A 50 -11.79 -19.24 3.29
C ILE A 50 -13.28 -19.35 3.60
N LYS A 51 -13.68 -18.91 4.78
CA LYS A 51 -15.09 -18.94 5.23
C LYS A 51 -15.86 -17.71 4.80
N GLN A 52 -15.19 -16.55 4.79
CA GLN A 52 -15.85 -15.29 4.49
C GLN A 52 -14.88 -14.28 3.88
N ILE A 53 -15.36 -13.55 2.89
CA ILE A 53 -14.75 -12.32 2.37
C ILE A 53 -15.85 -11.27 2.37
N SER A 54 -15.61 -10.12 3.03
CA SER A 54 -16.58 -9.05 3.20
C SER A 54 -15.93 -7.67 3.18
N GLY A 55 -16.73 -6.61 3.18
CA GLY A 55 -16.26 -5.24 3.36
C GLY A 55 -16.31 -4.37 2.10
N ALA A 56 -15.22 -3.65 1.81
CA ALA A 56 -15.16 -2.61 0.79
C ALA A 56 -15.52 -3.10 -0.63
N ALA A 57 -15.82 -2.17 -1.52
CA ALA A 57 -16.25 -2.44 -2.89
C ALA A 57 -15.26 -3.36 -3.64
N GLY A 58 -15.79 -4.38 -4.29
CA GLY A 58 -15.05 -5.41 -5.00
C GLY A 58 -14.65 -6.62 -4.15
N ALA A 59 -14.95 -6.64 -2.84
CA ALA A 59 -14.70 -7.80 -1.98
C ALA A 59 -15.42 -9.07 -2.50
N ASP A 60 -16.60 -8.91 -3.07
CA ASP A 60 -17.43 -9.94 -3.70
C ASP A 60 -16.78 -10.57 -4.95
N LYS A 61 -15.81 -9.90 -5.56
CA LYS A 61 -15.05 -10.40 -6.73
C LYS A 61 -13.83 -11.23 -6.35
N LEU A 62 -13.46 -11.26 -5.08
CA LEU A 62 -12.30 -12.01 -4.63
C LEU A 62 -12.62 -13.52 -4.57
N LEU A 63 -11.63 -14.33 -4.93
CA LEU A 63 -11.80 -15.77 -5.03
C LEU A 63 -11.70 -16.44 -3.66
N PHE A 64 -12.54 -17.43 -3.44
CA PHE A 64 -12.45 -18.37 -2.30
C PHE A 64 -11.44 -19.50 -2.53
N ASP A 65 -10.84 -19.55 -3.72
CA ASP A 65 -9.73 -20.45 -4.04
C ASP A 65 -8.48 -20.04 -3.25
N THR A 66 -8.02 -20.92 -2.38
CA THR A 66 -6.93 -20.67 -1.44
C THR A 66 -5.55 -20.58 -2.09
N ASP A 67 -5.38 -21.02 -3.33
CA ASP A 67 -4.13 -20.87 -4.09
C ASP A 67 -4.07 -19.55 -4.86
N ARG A 68 -5.24 -18.98 -5.14
CA ARG A 68 -5.39 -17.75 -5.91
C ARG A 68 -5.71 -16.52 -5.05
N ASN A 69 -6.10 -16.72 -3.79
CA ASN A 69 -6.31 -15.62 -2.85
C ASN A 69 -4.99 -15.31 -2.14
N VAL A 70 -4.52 -14.06 -2.23
CA VAL A 70 -3.20 -13.66 -1.71
C VAL A 70 -3.04 -13.92 -0.21
N ALA A 71 -4.10 -13.73 0.59
CA ALA A 71 -4.04 -13.95 2.03
C ALA A 71 -3.73 -15.41 2.40
N THR A 72 -4.32 -16.35 1.68
CA THR A 72 -4.07 -17.79 1.92
C THR A 72 -2.82 -18.28 1.19
N ALA A 73 -2.53 -17.78 0.00
CA ALA A 73 -1.35 -18.17 -0.76
C ALA A 73 -0.03 -17.88 -0.01
N VAL A 74 0.06 -16.71 0.67
CA VAL A 74 1.26 -16.38 1.47
C VAL A 74 1.38 -17.25 2.71
N ILE A 75 0.26 -17.61 3.37
CA ILE A 75 0.26 -18.57 4.49
C ILE A 75 0.73 -19.93 4.01
N LYS A 76 0.14 -20.46 2.92
CA LYS A 76 0.55 -21.76 2.32
C LYS A 76 2.04 -21.80 2.03
N LYS A 77 2.55 -20.76 1.36
CA LYS A 77 3.97 -20.65 1.03
C LYS A 77 4.84 -20.67 2.27
N PHE A 78 4.50 -19.86 3.29
CA PHE A 78 5.25 -19.83 4.55
C PHE A 78 5.25 -21.18 5.26
N LEU A 79 4.08 -21.80 5.44
CA LEU A 79 3.95 -23.08 6.14
C LEU A 79 4.72 -24.20 5.42
N ALA A 80 4.67 -24.23 4.08
CA ALA A 80 5.41 -25.18 3.27
C ALA A 80 6.92 -25.00 3.40
N ASP A 81 7.43 -23.77 3.26
CA ASP A 81 8.88 -23.49 3.35
C ASP A 81 9.46 -23.79 4.73
N LYS A 82 8.66 -23.61 5.79
CA LYS A 82 9.05 -23.90 7.18
C LYS A 82 8.73 -25.34 7.61
N ASN A 83 8.13 -26.15 6.73
CA ASN A 83 7.66 -27.50 7.02
C ASN A 83 6.76 -27.57 8.28
N ILE A 84 5.81 -26.62 8.37
CA ILE A 84 4.87 -26.49 9.47
C ILE A 84 3.49 -27.00 9.05
N ARG A 85 2.88 -27.83 9.90
CA ARG A 85 1.53 -28.38 9.69
C ARG A 85 0.53 -27.62 10.54
N LEU A 86 -0.20 -26.68 9.94
CA LEU A 86 -1.29 -25.92 10.54
C LEU A 86 -2.38 -25.67 9.52
N GLY A 87 -3.64 -25.79 9.95
CA GLY A 87 -4.82 -25.44 9.17
C GLY A 87 -5.57 -24.27 9.81
N PHE A 88 -6.27 -23.51 8.98
CA PHE A 88 -7.04 -22.34 9.43
C PHE A 88 -8.34 -22.19 8.64
N ASP A 89 -9.42 -21.86 9.36
CA ASP A 89 -10.55 -21.16 8.79
C ASP A 89 -10.19 -19.67 8.70
N VAL A 90 -10.36 -19.08 7.50
CA VAL A 90 -9.87 -17.74 7.17
C VAL A 90 -11.04 -16.81 6.92
N TYR A 91 -11.07 -15.69 7.61
CA TYR A 91 -12.05 -14.62 7.46
C TYR A 91 -11.32 -13.35 7.03
N ILE A 92 -11.70 -12.77 5.89
CA ILE A 92 -11.09 -11.58 5.32
C ILE A 92 -12.11 -10.45 5.32
N GLN A 93 -11.77 -9.35 6.00
CA GLN A 93 -12.56 -8.13 5.97
C GLN A 93 -11.76 -7.06 5.22
N LYS A 94 -12.23 -6.71 4.05
CA LYS A 94 -11.64 -5.65 3.22
C LYS A 94 -12.08 -4.27 3.72
N GLY A 95 -11.13 -3.43 4.06
CA GLY A 95 -11.36 -2.00 4.26
C GLY A 95 -10.88 -1.18 3.05
N ILE A 96 -10.10 -1.81 2.14
CA ILE A 96 -9.53 -1.18 0.95
C ILE A 96 -10.29 -1.64 -0.29
N THR A 97 -10.81 -0.69 -1.05
CA THR A 97 -11.51 -0.96 -2.33
C THR A 97 -10.58 -1.65 -3.32
N LEU A 98 -11.08 -2.68 -4.02
CA LEU A 98 -10.31 -3.42 -5.00
C LEU A 98 -9.93 -2.53 -6.19
N GLY A 99 -8.64 -2.56 -6.58
CA GLY A 99 -8.12 -1.76 -7.69
C GLY A 99 -8.07 -0.26 -7.42
N SER A 100 -8.04 0.14 -6.14
CA SER A 100 -7.97 1.55 -5.73
C SER A 100 -6.57 2.17 -5.82
N GLY A 101 -5.50 1.38 -5.91
CA GLY A 101 -4.12 1.89 -5.81
C GLY A 101 -3.65 2.17 -4.37
N MET A 102 -4.31 1.58 -3.37
CA MET A 102 -4.01 1.74 -1.95
C MET A 102 -3.42 0.47 -1.30
N GLY A 103 -2.76 -0.39 -2.05
CA GLY A 103 -2.07 -1.57 -1.52
C GLY A 103 -2.98 -2.66 -0.95
N GLY A 104 -4.21 -2.84 -1.49
CA GLY A 104 -5.18 -3.77 -0.92
C GLY A 104 -4.75 -5.26 -0.93
N SER A 105 -3.94 -5.72 -1.89
CA SER A 105 -3.35 -7.06 -1.91
C SER A 105 -2.27 -7.21 -0.85
N ALA A 106 -1.38 -6.22 -0.73
CA ALA A 106 -0.37 -6.16 0.31
C ALA A 106 -1.00 -6.21 1.71
N ALA A 107 -2.06 -5.41 1.94
CA ALA A 107 -2.74 -5.39 3.24
C ALA A 107 -3.35 -6.75 3.60
N SER A 108 -4.02 -7.43 2.67
CA SER A 108 -4.55 -8.79 2.91
C SER A 108 -3.44 -9.80 3.19
N SER A 109 -2.34 -9.77 2.41
CA SER A 109 -1.19 -10.67 2.60
C SER A 109 -0.50 -10.44 3.94
N VAL A 110 -0.24 -9.18 4.29
CA VAL A 110 0.42 -8.80 5.54
C VAL A 110 -0.45 -9.13 6.75
N ALA A 111 -1.75 -8.78 6.74
CA ALA A 111 -2.67 -9.12 7.83
C ALA A 111 -2.73 -10.64 8.05
N ALA A 112 -2.77 -11.44 6.98
CA ALA A 112 -2.77 -12.90 7.06
C ALA A 112 -1.49 -13.46 7.69
N LEU A 113 -0.33 -12.97 7.28
CA LEU A 113 0.96 -13.38 7.86
C LEU A 113 1.10 -12.99 9.32
N VAL A 114 0.68 -11.77 9.69
CA VAL A 114 0.73 -11.29 11.07
C VAL A 114 -0.23 -12.08 11.96
N ALA A 115 -1.45 -12.38 11.49
CA ALA A 115 -2.40 -13.23 12.22
C ALA A 115 -1.84 -14.66 12.40
N MET A 116 -1.28 -15.26 11.35
CA MET A 116 -0.66 -16.59 11.42
C MET A 116 0.53 -16.61 12.40
N ASN A 117 1.34 -15.57 12.39
CA ASN A 117 2.52 -15.46 13.24
C ASN A 117 2.19 -15.48 14.74
N ALA A 118 0.97 -15.10 15.11
CA ALA A 118 0.51 -15.12 16.49
C ALA A 118 0.36 -16.54 17.08
N PHE A 119 0.27 -17.58 16.25
CA PHE A 119 0.15 -18.99 16.68
C PHE A 119 1.47 -19.62 17.08
N PHE A 120 2.57 -18.89 17.05
CA PHE A 120 3.87 -19.38 17.52
C PHE A 120 4.19 -18.80 18.90
N GLU A 121 4.69 -19.65 19.82
CA GLU A 121 5.17 -19.18 21.14
C GLU A 121 6.29 -18.13 20.99
N THR A 122 7.18 -18.35 20.03
CA THR A 122 8.21 -17.40 19.61
C THR A 122 7.86 -16.95 18.19
N PRO A 123 7.19 -15.80 18.02
CA PRO A 123 6.84 -15.30 16.69
C PRO A 123 8.08 -15.00 15.85
N TYR A 124 7.97 -15.22 14.55
CA TYR A 124 8.98 -14.77 13.59
C TYR A 124 9.05 -13.24 13.57
N SER A 125 10.21 -12.70 13.29
CA SER A 125 10.35 -11.27 13.06
C SER A 125 9.62 -10.85 11.77
N TYR A 126 9.26 -9.60 11.66
CA TYR A 126 8.67 -9.09 10.41
C TYR A 126 9.66 -9.17 9.23
N ASN A 127 10.97 -9.13 9.50
CA ASN A 127 11.99 -9.36 8.48
C ASN A 127 11.95 -10.80 7.93
N ASP A 128 11.54 -11.79 8.73
CA ASP A 128 11.37 -13.17 8.28
C ASP A 128 10.08 -13.37 7.47
N LEU A 129 9.11 -12.46 7.59
CA LEU A 129 7.79 -12.56 6.96
C LEU A 129 7.65 -11.72 5.69
N ILE A 130 8.45 -10.65 5.55
CA ILE A 130 8.24 -9.67 4.51
C ILE A 130 8.39 -10.23 3.09
N ASP A 131 9.33 -11.13 2.87
CA ASP A 131 9.54 -11.76 1.57
C ASP A 131 8.32 -12.59 1.11
N TYR A 132 7.53 -13.12 2.06
CA TYR A 132 6.26 -13.80 1.77
C TYR A 132 5.15 -12.81 1.39
N ALA A 133 5.11 -11.64 2.02
CA ALA A 133 4.16 -10.60 1.62
C ALA A 133 4.46 -10.07 0.21
N ILE A 134 5.74 -9.86 -0.12
CA ILE A 134 6.20 -9.47 -1.46
C ILE A 134 5.91 -10.57 -2.49
N TYR A 135 6.02 -11.85 -2.10
CA TYR A 135 5.57 -12.97 -2.95
C TYR A 135 4.07 -12.84 -3.26
N GLY A 136 3.23 -12.49 -2.29
CA GLY A 136 1.80 -12.23 -2.51
C GLY A 136 1.54 -11.15 -3.58
N GLU A 137 2.31 -10.06 -3.55
CA GLU A 137 2.23 -9.01 -4.59
C GLU A 137 2.59 -9.54 -5.98
N SER A 138 3.59 -10.43 -6.07
CA SER A 138 4.01 -11.01 -7.35
C SER A 138 2.94 -11.88 -8.01
N LEU A 139 2.04 -12.49 -7.23
CA LEU A 139 0.93 -13.30 -7.75
C LEU A 139 -0.11 -12.44 -8.50
N ILE A 140 -0.27 -11.17 -8.11
CA ILE A 140 -1.25 -10.26 -8.70
C ILE A 140 -0.64 -9.43 -9.83
N SER A 141 0.54 -8.87 -9.61
CA SER A 141 1.18 -7.93 -10.54
C SER A 141 2.10 -8.58 -11.56
N GLY A 142 2.54 -9.82 -11.30
CA GLY A 142 3.53 -10.55 -12.11
C GLY A 142 4.97 -10.10 -11.85
N SER A 143 5.23 -9.22 -10.88
CA SER A 143 6.58 -8.75 -10.52
C SER A 143 6.74 -8.57 -9.01
N PHE A 144 7.99 -8.76 -8.54
CA PHE A 144 8.32 -8.57 -7.12
C PHE A 144 8.57 -7.07 -6.87
N HIS A 145 7.65 -6.43 -6.15
CA HIS A 145 7.79 -5.06 -5.65
C HIS A 145 7.28 -4.98 -4.22
N GLY A 146 7.98 -4.26 -3.37
CA GLY A 146 7.71 -4.22 -1.94
C GLY A 146 7.19 -2.87 -1.43
N ASP A 147 7.03 -1.91 -2.31
CA ASP A 147 6.66 -0.51 -2.01
C ASP A 147 5.27 -0.34 -1.37
N ASN A 148 4.41 -1.37 -1.46
CA ASN A 148 3.21 -1.50 -0.66
C ASN A 148 3.42 -2.44 0.55
N ALA A 149 3.96 -3.64 0.34
CA ALA A 149 4.05 -4.65 1.39
C ALA A 149 4.93 -4.21 2.57
N VAL A 150 6.03 -3.51 2.29
CA VAL A 150 6.98 -3.09 3.33
C VAL A 150 6.38 -2.01 4.24
N PRO A 151 5.88 -0.87 3.75
CA PRO A 151 5.26 0.10 4.63
C PRO A 151 3.97 -0.44 5.29
N CYS A 152 3.25 -1.34 4.64
CA CYS A 152 2.10 -2.02 5.23
C CYS A 152 2.50 -2.83 6.47
N MET A 153 3.62 -3.55 6.42
CA MET A 153 4.09 -4.39 7.52
C MET A 153 4.78 -3.59 8.62
N PHE A 154 5.67 -2.67 8.26
CA PHE A 154 6.53 -1.95 9.21
C PHE A 154 6.01 -0.56 9.61
N GLY A 155 5.17 0.04 8.79
CA GLY A 155 4.74 1.44 8.94
C GLY A 155 5.72 2.44 8.35
N GLY A 156 5.42 3.74 8.51
CA GLY A 156 6.27 4.85 8.12
C GLY A 156 6.42 5.04 6.62
N LEU A 157 7.44 5.81 6.25
CA LEU A 157 7.92 6.00 4.88
C LEU A 157 9.19 5.19 4.68
N VAL A 158 9.23 4.38 3.62
CA VAL A 158 10.36 3.46 3.37
C VAL A 158 10.92 3.63 1.97
N LEU A 159 12.23 3.43 1.86
CA LEU A 159 12.94 3.27 0.60
C LEU A 159 13.37 1.81 0.46
N LEU A 160 13.09 1.21 -0.67
CA LEU A 160 13.52 -0.13 -1.03
C LEU A 160 14.82 -0.09 -1.82
N GLN A 161 15.87 -0.64 -1.24
CA GLN A 161 17.12 -0.91 -1.97
C GLN A 161 16.97 -2.15 -2.87
N SER A 162 16.18 -3.13 -2.40
CA SER A 162 15.87 -4.37 -3.11
C SER A 162 14.56 -4.95 -2.61
N SER A 163 13.76 -5.52 -3.53
CA SER A 163 12.55 -6.27 -3.18
C SER A 163 12.80 -7.77 -3.02
N LYS A 164 13.93 -8.30 -3.49
CA LYS A 164 14.25 -9.74 -3.37
C LYS A 164 15.77 -9.99 -3.32
N PRO A 165 16.33 -10.37 -2.15
CA PRO A 165 15.69 -10.33 -0.84
C PRO A 165 15.32 -8.89 -0.46
N CYS A 166 14.32 -8.74 0.39
CA CYS A 166 13.88 -7.41 0.82
C CYS A 166 14.98 -6.69 1.61
N LYS A 167 15.35 -5.49 1.14
CA LYS A 167 16.23 -4.57 1.83
C LYS A 167 15.58 -3.19 1.86
N LYS A 168 15.15 -2.77 3.05
CA LYS A 168 14.51 -1.48 3.28
C LYS A 168 15.39 -0.51 4.04
N ILE A 169 15.14 0.76 3.82
CA ILE A 169 15.68 1.88 4.59
C ILE A 169 14.49 2.67 5.10
N ASP A 170 14.39 2.86 6.42
CA ASP A 170 13.39 3.75 7.00
C ASP A 170 13.82 5.19 6.77
N LEU A 171 12.94 5.98 6.16
CA LEU A 171 13.23 7.38 5.86
C LEU A 171 12.69 8.31 6.96
N PRO A 172 13.37 9.43 7.20
CA PRO A 172 12.83 10.46 8.06
C PRO A 172 11.49 10.98 7.56
N ILE A 173 10.64 11.39 8.49
CA ILE A 173 9.31 11.92 8.19
C ILE A 173 9.34 13.43 8.40
N VAL A 174 8.86 14.18 7.42
CA VAL A 174 8.63 15.63 7.55
C VAL A 174 7.28 15.89 8.20
N ASP A 175 7.13 17.05 8.87
CA ASP A 175 5.91 17.40 9.56
C ASP A 175 4.82 17.89 8.60
N CYS A 176 4.27 16.92 7.86
CA CYS A 176 3.20 17.09 6.89
C CYS A 176 2.04 16.15 7.16
N ASN A 177 0.84 16.57 6.77
CA ASN A 177 -0.31 15.70 6.60
C ASN A 177 -0.33 15.16 5.16
N VAL A 178 -0.81 13.94 5.01
CA VAL A 178 -1.10 13.33 3.71
C VAL A 178 -2.61 13.27 3.53
N VAL A 179 -3.10 13.86 2.47
CA VAL A 179 -4.47 13.71 1.99
C VAL A 179 -4.49 12.59 0.95
N ILE A 180 -5.36 11.62 1.12
CA ILE A 180 -5.60 10.52 0.17
C ILE A 180 -7.02 10.68 -0.35
N VAL A 181 -7.20 10.72 -1.68
CA VAL A 181 -8.51 10.79 -2.30
C VAL A 181 -8.66 9.65 -3.31
N CYS A 182 -9.62 8.75 -3.03
CA CYS A 182 -9.90 7.57 -3.83
C CYS A 182 -11.23 7.75 -4.56
N PRO A 183 -11.24 8.02 -5.87
CA PRO A 183 -12.46 8.04 -6.66
C PRO A 183 -13.02 6.63 -6.85
N ASN A 184 -14.33 6.54 -7.05
CA ASN A 184 -15.03 5.28 -7.34
C ASN A 184 -14.72 4.81 -8.78
N LEU A 185 -13.48 4.48 -9.02
CA LEU A 185 -12.90 3.97 -10.24
C LEU A 185 -11.95 2.83 -9.86
N SER A 186 -11.75 1.86 -10.73
CA SER A 186 -10.82 0.75 -10.50
C SER A 186 -9.81 0.65 -11.63
N ILE A 187 -8.53 0.55 -11.31
CA ILE A 187 -7.44 0.39 -12.27
C ILE A 187 -6.69 -0.91 -11.94
N GLU A 188 -6.56 -1.77 -12.93
CA GLU A 188 -5.75 -2.99 -12.81
C GLU A 188 -4.26 -2.64 -12.87
N THR A 189 -3.50 -3.02 -11.83
CA THR A 189 -2.05 -2.77 -11.75
C THR A 189 -1.31 -3.28 -12.98
N LYS A 190 -1.69 -4.44 -13.51
CA LYS A 190 -1.08 -5.01 -14.72
C LYS A 190 -1.24 -4.08 -15.93
N LYS A 191 -2.45 -3.56 -16.16
CA LYS A 191 -2.71 -2.60 -17.26
C LYS A 191 -1.93 -1.30 -17.09
N ALA A 192 -1.85 -0.78 -15.86
CA ALA A 192 -1.07 0.42 -15.57
C ALA A 192 0.44 0.22 -15.84
N ARG A 193 0.97 -1.01 -15.62
CA ARG A 193 2.37 -1.35 -15.95
C ARG A 193 2.61 -1.50 -17.44
N GLU A 194 1.62 -1.95 -18.20
CA GLU A 194 1.74 -2.11 -19.66
C GLU A 194 2.04 -0.79 -20.38
N LEU A 195 1.56 0.34 -19.84
CA LEU A 195 1.85 1.68 -20.39
C LEU A 195 3.30 2.13 -20.21
N LEU A 196 4.10 1.41 -19.40
CA LEU A 196 5.49 1.78 -19.10
C LEU A 196 6.53 1.03 -19.93
N LYS A 197 6.11 0.22 -20.90
CA LYS A 197 7.00 -0.62 -21.71
C LYS A 197 7.82 0.17 -22.74
N GLU A 198 7.33 1.33 -23.14
CA GLU A 198 8.05 2.18 -24.12
C GLU A 198 9.33 2.74 -23.49
N PRO A 199 10.41 2.87 -24.28
CA PRO A 199 11.69 3.41 -23.80
C PRO A 199 11.53 4.84 -23.26
N TYR A 200 12.50 5.24 -22.44
CA TYR A 200 12.62 6.60 -21.88
C TYR A 200 13.92 7.23 -22.37
N ASP A 201 13.89 8.53 -22.61
CA ASP A 201 15.09 9.28 -22.95
C ASP A 201 16.04 9.37 -21.75
N LEU A 202 17.33 9.26 -22.00
CA LEU A 202 18.35 9.33 -20.96
C LEU A 202 18.28 10.64 -20.16
N SER A 203 18.00 11.77 -20.83
CA SER A 203 17.84 13.07 -20.17
C SER A 203 16.70 13.06 -19.15
N THR A 204 15.54 12.46 -19.50
CA THR A 204 14.40 12.32 -18.60
C THR A 204 14.75 11.42 -17.40
N ILE A 205 15.51 10.34 -17.62
CA ILE A 205 15.97 9.47 -16.54
C ILE A 205 16.90 10.23 -15.58
N VAL A 206 17.83 11.03 -16.11
CA VAL A 206 18.76 11.84 -15.30
C VAL A 206 17.99 12.88 -14.47
N GLU A 207 17.06 13.60 -15.09
CA GLU A 207 16.22 14.60 -14.39
C GLU A 207 15.36 13.93 -13.29
N HIS A 208 14.72 12.81 -13.59
CA HIS A 208 13.96 12.04 -12.61
C HIS A 208 14.82 11.55 -11.44
N SER A 209 16.04 11.07 -11.75
CA SER A 209 17.00 10.65 -10.71
C SER A 209 17.44 11.81 -9.83
N ALA A 210 17.60 13.01 -10.39
CA ALA A 210 17.89 14.22 -9.63
C ALA A 210 16.73 14.59 -8.71
N CYS A 211 15.48 14.51 -9.19
CA CYS A 211 14.29 14.71 -8.37
C CYS A 211 14.22 13.69 -7.20
N LEU A 212 14.49 12.41 -7.47
CA LEU A 212 14.51 11.38 -6.42
C LEU A 212 15.61 11.67 -5.37
N ALA A 213 16.84 11.98 -5.81
CA ALA A 213 17.94 12.29 -4.91
C ALA A 213 17.65 13.54 -4.06
N ALA A 214 17.09 14.59 -4.66
CA ALA A 214 16.68 15.81 -3.98
C ALA A 214 15.56 15.54 -2.96
N THR A 215 14.56 14.71 -3.31
CA THR A 215 13.50 14.28 -2.39
C THR A 215 14.08 13.54 -1.18
N ILE A 216 15.00 12.60 -1.36
CA ILE A 216 15.66 11.90 -0.25
C ILE A 216 16.47 12.89 0.60
N SER A 217 17.21 13.82 -0.03
CA SER A 217 17.94 14.87 0.69
C SER A 217 16.99 15.74 1.52
N ALA A 218 15.88 16.20 0.93
CA ALA A 218 14.87 17.02 1.60
C ALA A 218 14.29 16.35 2.85
N LEU A 219 14.02 15.03 2.78
CA LEU A 219 13.55 14.26 3.93
C LEU A 219 14.58 14.24 5.08
N TYR A 220 15.87 14.01 4.76
CA TYR A 220 16.94 13.99 5.77
C TYR A 220 17.26 15.37 6.34
N THR A 221 17.16 16.43 5.54
CA THR A 221 17.42 17.81 5.98
C THR A 221 16.18 18.51 6.54
N GLN A 222 15.00 17.86 6.48
CA GLN A 222 13.70 18.43 6.89
C GLN A 222 13.34 19.70 6.10
N ASP A 223 13.81 19.79 4.85
CA ASP A 223 13.59 20.93 3.96
C ASP A 223 12.30 20.72 3.16
N ILE A 224 11.22 21.37 3.62
CA ILE A 224 9.89 21.28 2.99
C ILE A 224 9.85 21.97 1.63
N GLU A 225 10.64 23.01 1.42
CA GLU A 225 10.68 23.72 0.13
C GLU A 225 11.34 22.86 -0.93
N LEU A 226 12.51 22.30 -0.63
CA LEU A 226 13.18 21.34 -1.49
C LEU A 226 12.29 20.10 -1.76
N LEU A 227 11.57 19.61 -0.75
CA LEU A 227 10.62 18.50 -0.94
C LEU A 227 9.52 18.87 -1.92
N SER A 228 8.92 20.05 -1.79
CA SER A 228 7.87 20.53 -2.70
C SER A 228 8.36 20.66 -4.14
N GLU A 229 9.59 21.10 -4.33
CA GLU A 229 10.19 21.28 -5.65
C GLU A 229 10.56 19.94 -6.31
N SER A 230 11.02 18.97 -5.52
CA SER A 230 11.58 17.70 -6.01
C SER A 230 10.57 16.55 -6.11
N LEU A 231 9.46 16.59 -5.35
CA LEU A 231 8.48 15.50 -5.31
C LEU A 231 7.56 15.54 -6.55
N LYS A 232 8.15 15.32 -7.71
CA LYS A 232 7.50 15.37 -9.03
C LYS A 232 7.81 14.11 -9.81
N ASP A 233 6.77 13.43 -10.30
CA ASP A 233 6.92 12.29 -11.18
C ASP A 233 6.89 12.75 -12.65
N ILE A 234 8.06 12.87 -13.26
CA ILE A 234 8.21 13.24 -14.66
C ILE A 234 8.36 12.01 -15.57
N LEU A 235 8.40 10.81 -15.01
CA LEU A 235 8.67 9.57 -15.73
C LEU A 235 7.42 8.71 -15.91
N ILE A 236 6.72 8.42 -14.83
CA ILE A 236 5.61 7.45 -14.78
C ILE A 236 4.25 8.14 -14.92
N GLU A 237 4.03 9.23 -14.20
CA GLU A 237 2.78 9.99 -14.21
C GLU A 237 2.37 10.44 -15.62
N PRO A 238 3.28 10.99 -16.49
CA PRO A 238 2.94 11.38 -17.85
C PRO A 238 2.43 10.24 -18.74
N ARG A 239 2.66 8.99 -18.34
CA ARG A 239 2.13 7.82 -19.05
C ARG A 239 0.85 7.28 -18.44
N ARG A 240 0.63 7.49 -17.14
CA ARG A 240 -0.50 6.94 -16.38
C ARG A 240 -1.67 7.90 -16.18
N PHE A 241 -1.49 9.21 -16.26
CA PHE A 241 -2.52 10.18 -15.92
C PHE A 241 -3.86 9.95 -16.66
N LYS A 242 -3.81 9.46 -17.90
CA LYS A 242 -5.00 9.17 -18.72
C LYS A 242 -5.89 8.05 -18.15
N LEU A 243 -5.37 7.24 -17.23
CA LEU A 243 -6.15 6.22 -16.52
C LEU A 243 -7.06 6.83 -15.44
N ILE A 244 -6.78 8.08 -15.03
CA ILE A 244 -7.52 8.79 -13.97
C ILE A 244 -8.25 9.96 -14.60
N ILE A 245 -9.57 9.85 -14.69
CA ILE A 245 -10.40 10.90 -15.29
C ILE A 245 -10.25 12.18 -14.45
N GLY A 246 -9.93 13.30 -15.10
CA GLY A 246 -9.74 14.60 -14.45
C GLY A 246 -8.44 14.76 -13.67
N PHE A 247 -7.43 13.90 -13.90
CA PHE A 247 -6.19 13.88 -13.11
C PHE A 247 -5.57 15.27 -12.91
N TYR A 248 -5.26 16.00 -13.98
CA TYR A 248 -4.61 17.31 -13.88
C TYR A 248 -5.50 18.39 -13.26
N ASP A 249 -6.83 18.29 -13.45
CA ASP A 249 -7.77 19.23 -12.82
C ASP A 249 -7.81 19.01 -11.30
N VAL A 250 -7.81 17.75 -10.85
CA VAL A 250 -7.77 17.38 -9.43
C VAL A 250 -6.42 17.76 -8.82
N GLN A 251 -5.32 17.51 -9.52
CA GLN A 251 -3.98 17.90 -9.09
C GLN A 251 -3.88 19.42 -8.94
N LYS A 252 -4.37 20.18 -9.93
CA LYS A 252 -4.43 21.64 -9.86
C LYS A 252 -5.28 22.11 -8.68
N ALA A 253 -6.45 21.52 -8.47
CA ALA A 253 -7.31 21.86 -7.34
C ALA A 253 -6.62 21.60 -5.99
N ALA A 254 -5.80 20.54 -5.88
CA ALA A 254 -5.01 20.29 -4.69
C ALA A 254 -3.97 21.40 -4.45
N TYR A 255 -3.21 21.79 -5.47
CA TYR A 255 -2.24 22.89 -5.36
C TYR A 255 -2.90 24.23 -5.07
N ASP A 256 -4.00 24.57 -5.74
CA ASP A 256 -4.76 25.81 -5.50
C ASP A 256 -5.30 25.88 -4.07
N ALA A 257 -5.54 24.72 -3.45
CA ALA A 257 -6.01 24.59 -2.06
C ALA A 257 -4.88 24.52 -1.01
N GLY A 258 -3.61 24.61 -1.42
CA GLY A 258 -2.45 24.68 -0.52
C GLY A 258 -1.64 23.37 -0.39
N ALA A 259 -1.86 22.37 -1.24
CA ALA A 259 -0.98 21.21 -1.29
C ALA A 259 0.42 21.61 -1.78
N ILE A 260 1.46 21.04 -1.17
CA ILE A 260 2.86 21.26 -1.57
C ILE A 260 3.35 20.22 -2.58
N ALA A 261 2.65 19.08 -2.67
CA ALA A 261 2.87 18.05 -3.68
C ALA A 261 1.57 17.26 -3.90
N CYS A 262 1.36 16.73 -5.10
CA CYS A 262 0.22 15.89 -5.42
C CYS A 262 0.59 14.93 -6.56
N GLY A 263 0.20 13.65 -6.44
CA GLY A 263 0.51 12.63 -7.43
C GLY A 263 -0.35 11.38 -7.30
N ILE A 264 -0.03 10.36 -8.10
CA ILE A 264 -0.73 9.08 -8.12
C ILE A 264 -0.27 8.20 -6.96
N SER A 265 -1.22 7.59 -6.25
CA SER A 265 -0.93 6.53 -5.27
C SER A 265 -0.87 5.17 -5.96
N GLY A 266 0.29 4.53 -5.95
CA GLY A 266 0.52 3.24 -6.58
C GLY A 266 0.22 3.23 -8.08
N SER A 267 -0.74 2.40 -8.51
CA SER A 267 -1.22 2.37 -9.91
C SER A 267 -2.36 3.36 -10.17
N GLY A 268 -2.83 4.06 -9.16
CA GLY A 268 -4.07 4.83 -9.18
C GLY A 268 -5.31 3.92 -9.04
N PRO A 269 -6.52 4.46 -9.08
CA PRO A 269 -6.87 5.86 -9.36
C PRO A 269 -6.76 6.81 -8.16
N THR A 270 -6.42 6.30 -6.98
CA THR A 270 -6.19 7.12 -5.80
C THR A 270 -5.07 8.12 -6.07
N MET A 271 -5.31 9.36 -5.66
CA MET A 271 -4.32 10.43 -5.62
C MET A 271 -3.97 10.77 -4.17
N PHE A 272 -2.72 11.13 -3.94
CA PHE A 272 -2.29 11.69 -2.68
C PHE A 272 -1.91 13.16 -2.84
N ALA A 273 -2.02 13.94 -1.76
CA ALA A 273 -1.44 15.27 -1.68
C ALA A 273 -0.74 15.45 -0.33
N LEU A 274 0.39 16.17 -0.32
CA LEU A 274 1.05 16.60 0.90
C LEU A 274 0.60 18.00 1.27
N VAL A 275 0.34 18.21 2.55
CA VAL A 275 -0.10 19.48 3.13
C VAL A 275 0.77 19.77 4.35
N LYS A 276 1.31 20.98 4.48
CA LYS A 276 2.07 21.39 5.66
C LYS A 276 1.20 21.18 6.91
N LYS A 277 1.83 20.83 8.03
CA LYS A 277 1.10 20.45 9.25
C LYS A 277 0.19 21.53 9.79
N GLN A 278 0.60 22.80 9.67
CA GLN A 278 -0.17 23.96 10.11
C GLN A 278 -1.36 24.29 9.21
N ASP A 279 -1.39 23.76 7.97
CA ASP A 279 -2.44 24.06 7.01
C ASP A 279 -3.62 23.07 7.15
N ASP A 280 -4.82 23.48 6.74
CA ASP A 280 -6.00 22.63 6.86
C ASP A 280 -6.09 21.62 5.72
N ALA A 281 -5.67 20.40 6.00
CA ALA A 281 -5.73 19.28 5.05
C ALA A 281 -7.16 18.95 4.59
N ASN A 282 -8.22 19.33 5.35
CA ASN A 282 -9.60 19.10 4.94
C ASN A 282 -9.97 20.01 3.75
N VAL A 283 -9.40 21.21 3.66
CA VAL A 283 -9.61 22.10 2.50
C VAL A 283 -9.10 21.45 1.24
N VAL A 284 -7.89 20.89 1.27
CA VAL A 284 -7.30 20.17 0.13
C VAL A 284 -8.11 18.93 -0.22
N ALA A 285 -8.48 18.12 0.78
CA ALA A 285 -9.29 16.92 0.56
C ALA A 285 -10.63 17.26 -0.12
N LYS A 286 -11.30 18.31 0.37
CA LYS A 286 -12.56 18.78 -0.19
C LYS A 286 -12.40 19.28 -1.62
N ALA A 287 -11.38 20.10 -1.91
CA ALA A 287 -11.11 20.61 -3.25
C ALA A 287 -10.91 19.49 -4.26
N MET A 288 -10.10 18.47 -3.90
CA MET A 288 -9.88 17.28 -4.74
C MET A 288 -11.18 16.48 -4.97
N GLN A 289 -11.99 16.28 -3.90
CA GLN A 289 -13.26 15.56 -4.00
C GLN A 289 -14.29 16.31 -4.84
N ASP A 290 -14.43 17.62 -4.64
CA ASP A 290 -15.35 18.46 -5.42
C ASP A 290 -14.95 18.44 -6.91
N LYS A 291 -13.64 18.41 -7.22
CA LYS A 291 -13.16 18.31 -8.58
C LYS A 291 -13.48 16.95 -9.21
N PHE A 292 -13.29 15.82 -8.52
CA PHE A 292 -13.73 14.51 -8.99
C PHE A 292 -15.25 14.47 -9.24
N LYS A 293 -16.03 15.15 -8.39
CA LYS A 293 -17.49 15.21 -8.56
C LYS A 293 -17.91 15.93 -9.84
N GLU A 294 -17.15 16.92 -10.31
CA GLU A 294 -17.40 17.57 -11.61
C GLU A 294 -17.31 16.57 -12.78
N PHE A 295 -16.49 15.54 -12.65
CA PHE A 295 -16.37 14.40 -13.59
C PHE A 295 -17.35 13.26 -13.29
N ASN A 296 -18.40 13.48 -12.46
CA ASN A 296 -19.37 12.48 -12.01
C ASN A 296 -18.74 11.30 -11.23
N LEU A 297 -17.58 11.49 -10.63
CA LEU A 297 -16.90 10.50 -9.80
C LEU A 297 -17.10 10.84 -8.32
N LYS A 298 -17.80 9.96 -7.59
CA LYS A 298 -17.79 9.98 -6.12
C LYS A 298 -16.42 9.54 -5.62
N SER A 299 -15.95 10.11 -4.53
CA SER A 299 -14.66 9.72 -3.93
C SER A 299 -14.73 9.72 -2.42
N ASN A 300 -13.93 8.86 -1.80
CA ASN A 300 -13.65 8.86 -0.37
C ASN A 300 -12.31 9.55 -0.11
N SER A 301 -12.16 10.16 1.05
CA SER A 301 -10.89 10.77 1.47
C SER A 301 -10.48 10.36 2.86
N TRP A 302 -9.18 10.33 3.10
CA TRP A 302 -8.55 10.10 4.40
C TRP A 302 -7.44 11.13 4.58
N ILE A 303 -7.26 11.58 5.82
CA ILE A 303 -6.13 12.41 6.22
C ILE A 303 -5.29 11.60 7.19
N SER A 304 -4.02 11.47 6.88
CA SER A 304 -3.07 10.65 7.63
C SER A 304 -1.77 11.43 7.87
N ALA A 305 -1.09 11.18 8.98
CA ALA A 305 0.32 11.50 9.05
C ALA A 305 1.12 10.50 8.19
N MET A 306 2.28 10.91 7.68
CA MET A 306 3.19 10.00 6.97
C MET A 306 3.76 8.90 7.88
N SER A 307 3.67 9.07 9.21
CA SER A 307 4.09 8.13 10.25
C SER A 307 3.08 7.02 10.54
N GLY A 308 2.33 6.57 9.53
CA GLY A 308 1.35 5.50 9.69
C GLY A 308 1.96 4.26 10.38
N LYS A 309 1.17 3.65 11.29
CA LYS A 309 1.58 2.41 11.94
C LYS A 309 1.51 1.26 10.94
N GLY A 310 2.45 0.32 11.03
CA GLY A 310 2.41 -0.95 10.31
C GLY A 310 1.33 -1.90 10.85
N ALA A 311 1.35 -3.13 10.35
CA ALA A 311 0.40 -4.15 10.77
C ALA A 311 0.58 -4.58 12.23
N TYR A 312 -0.52 -4.96 12.87
CA TYR A 312 -0.54 -5.38 14.27
C TYR A 312 -1.68 -6.36 14.57
N ILE A 313 -1.52 -7.08 15.67
CA ILE A 313 -2.56 -7.97 16.19
C ILE A 313 -3.65 -7.13 16.87
N LEU A 314 -4.91 -7.36 16.47
CA LEU A 314 -6.09 -6.79 17.11
C LEU A 314 -6.55 -7.65 18.30
N GLU A 315 -6.55 -8.98 18.13
CA GLU A 315 -7.11 -9.91 19.09
C GLU A 315 -6.42 -11.27 19.01
N LYS A 316 -6.28 -11.93 20.18
CA LYS A 316 -5.89 -13.34 20.32
C LYS A 316 -6.82 -14.01 21.34
N LYS A 317 -7.33 -15.19 21.03
CA LYS A 317 -8.18 -15.99 21.94
C LYS A 317 -7.70 -17.43 22.04
#